data_db3544a45ee1edab9f2cc1ded534b1dc
#
_entry.id   db3544a45ee1edab9f2cc1ded534b1dc
#
_cell.length_a   1.000
_cell.length_b   1.000
_cell.length_c   1.000
_cell.angle_alpha   90.00
_cell.angle_beta   90.00
_cell.angle_gamma   90.00
#
_symmetry.space_group_name_H-M   'P 1'
#
loop_
_entity.id
_entity.type
_entity.pdbx_description
1 polymer ?
#
loop_
_entity_poly.entity_id
_entity_poly.type
_entity_poly.pdbx_seq_one_letter_code
_entity_poly.pdbx_strand_id
1 'polypeptide(L)'
;MLLGIASVFVCISLITTAVLQATGHEIYPVYSMLAGGLAKIAVNWFLIAVPELNITGAPVGTLACYLVICTMNHIFLCKTLRERPNVGRALVRPLLSTLIMAVVAWGVYAGLSAAMGGDLSWKRMALAMLVSMVCAVVTYLVAVVKTHAITLADLQLIPKGEKLAKVLHIR
;
A
#
# COMPACT_ATOMS: atom_id res chain seq x y z
N MET A 1 -11.39 10.02 2.84
CA MET A 1 -10.03 10.55 2.91
C MET A 1 -9.17 9.89 3.98
N LEU A 2 -9.60 9.79 5.23
CA LEU A 2 -8.82 9.18 6.34
C LEU A 2 -8.35 7.74 6.07
N LEU A 3 -9.18 6.90 5.46
CA LEU A 3 -8.80 5.53 5.08
C LEU A 3 -7.69 5.49 4.02
N GLY A 4 -7.64 6.47 3.12
CA GLY A 4 -6.53 6.58 2.16
C GLY A 4 -5.19 6.91 2.83
N ILE A 5 -5.20 7.73 3.88
CA ILE A 5 -4.00 8.00 4.69
C ILE A 5 -3.62 6.74 5.49
N ALA A 6 -4.60 6.06 6.06
CA ALA A 6 -4.37 4.81 6.80
C ALA A 6 -3.73 3.73 5.90
N SER A 7 -4.11 3.64 4.62
CA SER A 7 -3.55 2.64 3.69
C SER A 7 -2.04 2.80 3.48
N VAL A 8 -1.50 4.02 3.54
CA VAL A 8 -0.06 4.27 3.47
C VAL A 8 0.65 3.62 4.67
N PHE A 9 0.12 3.81 5.88
CA PHE A 9 0.68 3.19 7.08
C PHE A 9 0.53 1.67 7.08
N VAL A 10 -0.58 1.15 6.52
CA VAL A 10 -0.75 -0.29 6.29
C VAL A 10 0.36 -0.84 5.41
N CYS A 11 0.65 -0.21 4.27
CA CYS A 11 1.72 -0.65 3.36
C CYS A 11 3.10 -0.62 4.03
N ILE A 12 3.41 0.44 4.77
CA ILE A 12 4.67 0.54 5.51
C ILE A 12 4.77 -0.55 6.59
N SER A 13 3.68 -0.80 7.31
CA SER A 13 3.64 -1.84 8.34
C SER A 13 3.82 -3.24 7.76
N LEU A 14 3.25 -3.53 6.59
CA LEU A 14 3.43 -4.82 5.90
C LEU A 14 4.89 -5.05 5.50
N ILE A 15 5.54 -4.04 4.92
CA ILE A 15 6.95 -4.13 4.52
C ILE A 15 7.85 -4.35 5.75
N THR A 16 7.66 -3.55 6.80
CA THR A 16 8.47 -3.65 8.02
C THR A 16 8.24 -4.98 8.74
N THR A 17 7.01 -5.50 8.75
CA THR A 17 6.67 -6.83 9.26
C THR A 17 7.39 -7.91 8.48
N ALA A 18 7.34 -7.87 7.14
CA ALA A 18 8.00 -8.86 6.28
C ALA A 18 9.52 -8.88 6.50
N VAL A 19 10.15 -7.72 6.66
CA VAL A 19 11.60 -7.64 6.95
C VAL A 19 11.93 -8.23 8.32
N LEU A 20 11.13 -7.92 9.36
CA LEU A 20 11.33 -8.49 10.71
C LEU A 20 11.18 -10.01 10.70
N GLN A 21 10.20 -10.54 9.97
CA GLN A 21 10.00 -11.99 9.81
C GLN A 21 11.16 -12.63 9.06
N ALA A 22 11.60 -12.03 7.96
CA ALA A 22 12.73 -12.52 7.16
C ALA A 22 14.06 -12.54 7.93
N THR A 23 14.20 -11.69 8.93
CA THR A 23 15.39 -11.65 9.83
C THR A 23 15.28 -12.57 11.04
N GLY A 24 14.27 -13.42 11.11
CA GLY A 24 14.07 -14.38 12.20
C GLY A 24 13.48 -13.79 13.49
N HIS A 25 12.95 -12.58 13.42
CA HIS A 25 12.36 -11.88 14.55
C HIS A 25 10.82 -11.79 14.46
N GLU A 26 10.18 -12.94 14.24
CA GLU A 26 8.73 -13.07 13.99
C GLU A 26 7.85 -12.61 15.16
N ILE A 27 8.38 -12.61 16.37
CA ILE A 27 7.66 -12.24 17.60
C ILE A 27 7.42 -10.72 17.68
N TYR A 28 8.33 -9.89 17.17
CA TYR A 28 8.20 -8.43 17.27
C TYR A 28 6.97 -7.86 16.56
N PRO A 29 6.64 -8.27 15.32
CA PRO A 29 5.38 -7.88 14.68
C PRO A 29 4.13 -8.26 15.48
N VAL A 30 4.15 -9.40 16.19
CA VAL A 30 3.02 -9.84 17.02
C VAL A 30 2.79 -8.85 18.16
N TYR A 31 3.84 -8.41 18.84
CA TYR A 31 3.73 -7.38 19.87
C TYR A 31 3.23 -6.04 19.32
N SER A 32 3.73 -5.65 18.14
CA SER A 32 3.27 -4.43 17.48
C SER A 32 1.79 -4.50 17.12
N MET A 33 1.32 -5.64 16.60
CA MET A 33 -0.09 -5.85 16.26
C MET A 33 -0.99 -5.86 17.50
N LEU A 34 -0.56 -6.48 18.59
CA LEU A 34 -1.27 -6.45 19.88
C LEU A 34 -1.41 -5.02 20.40
N ALA A 35 -0.31 -4.27 20.44
CA ALA A 35 -0.33 -2.89 20.90
C ALA A 35 -1.21 -2.00 20.01
N GLY A 36 -1.12 -2.16 18.68
CA GLY A 36 -1.98 -1.46 17.73
C GLY A 36 -3.46 -1.81 17.88
N GLY A 37 -3.78 -3.10 18.12
CA GLY A 37 -5.14 -3.56 18.39
C GLY A 37 -5.72 -2.95 19.67
N LEU A 38 -4.95 -2.92 20.74
CA LEU A 38 -5.34 -2.27 21.99
C LEU A 38 -5.56 -0.77 21.81
N ALA A 39 -4.67 -0.08 21.08
CA ALA A 39 -4.83 1.33 20.76
C ALA A 39 -6.11 1.58 19.94
N LYS A 40 -6.42 0.71 18.97
CA LYS A 40 -7.66 0.79 18.19
C LYS A 40 -8.91 0.64 19.05
N ILE A 41 -8.90 -0.33 19.98
CA ILE A 41 -10.02 -0.54 20.90
C ILE A 41 -10.20 0.70 21.77
N ALA A 42 -9.13 1.23 22.36
CA ALA A 42 -9.18 2.41 23.19
C ALA A 42 -9.71 3.63 22.43
N VAL A 43 -9.16 3.92 21.26
CA VAL A 43 -9.59 5.06 20.43
C VAL A 43 -11.04 4.91 20.01
N ASN A 44 -11.45 3.72 19.56
CA ASN A 44 -12.82 3.47 19.16
C ASN A 44 -13.80 3.60 20.34
N TRP A 45 -13.41 3.12 21.54
CA TRP A 45 -14.22 3.26 22.74
C TRP A 45 -14.58 4.72 23.02
N PHE A 46 -13.60 5.62 22.92
CA PHE A 46 -13.81 7.05 23.18
C PHE A 46 -14.54 7.75 22.04
N LEU A 47 -14.21 7.44 20.76
CA LEU A 47 -14.76 8.16 19.62
C LEU A 47 -16.18 7.69 19.26
N ILE A 48 -16.48 6.40 19.36
CA ILE A 48 -17.81 5.87 19.04
C ILE A 48 -18.82 6.22 20.14
N ALA A 49 -18.35 6.42 21.37
CA ALA A 49 -19.20 6.87 22.47
C ALA A 49 -19.74 8.30 22.31
N VAL A 50 -19.12 9.11 21.41
CA VAL A 50 -19.59 10.47 21.12
C VAL A 50 -20.68 10.42 20.05
N PRO A 51 -21.93 10.85 20.36
CA PRO A 51 -23.06 10.73 19.42
C PRO A 51 -22.88 11.47 18.10
N GLU A 52 -22.08 12.55 18.08
CA GLU A 52 -21.81 13.35 16.89
C GLU A 52 -20.84 12.68 15.91
N LEU A 53 -19.92 11.85 16.39
CA LEU A 53 -18.91 11.17 15.59
C LEU A 53 -19.33 9.76 15.17
N ASN A 54 -20.01 9.04 16.07
CA ASN A 54 -20.60 7.73 15.84
C ASN A 54 -19.67 6.84 14.95
N ILE A 55 -20.22 6.24 13.89
CA ILE A 55 -19.49 5.32 13.00
C ILE A 55 -18.35 5.99 12.19
N THR A 56 -18.39 7.33 12.03
CA THR A 56 -17.33 8.08 11.35
C THR A 56 -16.03 8.14 12.14
N GLY A 57 -16.06 7.82 13.43
CA GLY A 57 -14.85 7.68 14.28
C GLY A 57 -14.04 6.41 14.02
N ALA A 58 -14.63 5.36 13.45
CA ALA A 58 -13.95 4.08 13.20
C ALA A 58 -12.70 4.19 12.30
N PRO A 59 -12.66 4.99 11.23
CA PRO A 59 -11.44 5.23 10.45
C PRO A 59 -10.29 5.84 11.24
N VAL A 60 -10.59 6.68 12.25
CA VAL A 60 -9.58 7.29 13.12
C VAL A 60 -8.93 6.23 13.99
N GLY A 61 -9.70 5.31 14.56
CA GLY A 61 -9.18 4.16 15.30
C GLY A 61 -8.29 3.26 14.45
N THR A 62 -8.64 3.09 13.17
CA THR A 62 -7.80 2.33 12.23
C THR A 62 -6.48 3.04 11.95
N LEU A 63 -6.51 4.36 11.75
CA LEU A 63 -5.30 5.17 11.57
C LEU A 63 -4.39 5.09 12.80
N ALA A 64 -4.95 5.26 14.01
CA ALA A 64 -4.20 5.16 15.26
C ALA A 64 -3.55 3.77 15.42
N CYS A 65 -4.28 2.70 15.11
CA CYS A 65 -3.77 1.34 15.14
C CYS A 65 -2.51 1.19 14.27
N TYR A 66 -2.59 1.56 13.00
CA TYR A 66 -1.47 1.38 12.08
C TYR A 66 -0.32 2.35 12.34
N LEU A 67 -0.57 3.54 12.90
CA LEU A 67 0.48 4.43 13.40
C LEU A 67 1.29 3.77 14.51
N VAL A 68 0.62 3.15 15.49
CA VAL A 68 1.28 2.42 16.59
C VAL A 68 2.09 1.24 16.04
N ILE A 69 1.49 0.41 15.17
CA ILE A 69 2.17 -0.74 14.56
C ILE A 69 3.41 -0.28 13.79
N CYS A 70 3.26 0.73 12.93
CA CYS A 70 4.35 1.25 12.12
C CYS A 70 5.51 1.78 12.98
N THR A 71 5.19 2.53 14.04
CA THR A 71 6.17 3.10 14.96
C THR A 71 6.91 2.00 15.72
N MET A 72 6.19 1.02 16.27
CA MET A 72 6.80 -0.10 16.99
C MET A 72 7.66 -0.97 16.08
N ASN A 73 7.16 -1.33 14.90
CA ASN A 73 7.91 -2.09 13.92
C ASN A 73 9.19 -1.35 13.51
N HIS A 74 9.13 -0.04 13.33
CA HIS A 74 10.31 0.76 12.99
C HIS A 74 11.34 0.76 14.13
N ILE A 75 10.90 0.89 15.38
CA ILE A 75 11.78 0.82 16.56
C ILE A 75 12.45 -0.55 16.64
N PHE A 76 11.69 -1.64 16.48
CA PHE A 76 12.24 -3.00 16.51
C PHE A 76 13.20 -3.24 15.35
N LEU A 77 12.88 -2.75 14.16
CA LEU A 77 13.74 -2.85 12.99
C LEU A 77 15.08 -2.14 13.22
N CYS A 78 15.06 -0.92 13.78
CA CYS A 78 16.27 -0.18 14.11
C CYS A 78 17.12 -0.83 15.21
N LYS A 79 16.50 -1.60 16.11
CA LYS A 79 17.21 -2.33 17.15
C LYS A 79 17.82 -3.65 16.64
N THR A 80 17.17 -4.28 15.68
CA THR A 80 17.53 -5.61 15.19
C THR A 80 18.55 -5.55 14.04
N LEU A 81 18.40 -4.55 13.15
CA LEU A 81 19.31 -4.38 12.01
C LEU A 81 20.50 -3.53 12.43
N ARG A 82 21.70 -4.08 12.21
CA ARG A 82 22.99 -3.43 12.45
C ARG A 82 23.20 -2.21 11.55
N GLU A 83 22.59 -2.22 10.36
CA GLU A 83 22.53 -1.10 9.43
C GLU A 83 21.09 -0.56 9.37
N ARG A 84 20.93 0.75 9.51
CA ARG A 84 19.63 1.39 9.43
C ARG A 84 19.10 1.31 8.00
N PRO A 85 18.05 0.55 7.73
CA PRO A 85 17.49 0.47 6.39
C PRO A 85 16.96 1.86 6.00
N ASN A 86 17.41 2.35 4.86
CA ASN A 86 16.96 3.62 4.32
C ASN A 86 15.57 3.43 3.65
N VAL A 87 14.56 3.16 4.49
CA VAL A 87 13.18 2.87 4.08
C VAL A 87 12.65 3.99 3.16
N GLY A 88 13.02 5.25 3.44
CA GLY A 88 12.63 6.37 2.59
C GLY A 88 13.11 6.24 1.14
N ARG A 89 14.37 5.87 0.94
CA ARG A 89 14.93 5.71 -0.41
C ARG A 89 14.33 4.51 -1.15
N ALA A 90 14.01 3.44 -0.43
CA ALA A 90 13.35 2.27 -0.99
C ALA A 90 11.89 2.56 -1.41
N LEU A 91 11.20 3.47 -0.70
CA LEU A 91 9.80 3.83 -0.97
C LEU A 91 9.64 4.81 -2.14
N VAL A 92 10.63 5.64 -2.44
CA VAL A 92 10.49 6.70 -3.46
C VAL A 92 10.17 6.13 -4.84
N ARG A 93 10.84 5.07 -5.26
CA ARG A 93 10.62 4.45 -6.58
C ARG A 93 9.21 3.86 -6.75
N PRO A 94 8.71 3.02 -5.82
CA PRO A 94 7.33 2.53 -5.87
C PRO A 94 6.29 3.66 -5.76
N LEU A 95 6.55 4.70 -4.95
CA LEU A 95 5.65 5.86 -4.84
C LEU A 95 5.50 6.62 -6.15
N LEU A 96 6.60 6.85 -6.87
CA LEU A 96 6.55 7.46 -8.19
C LEU A 96 5.74 6.62 -9.18
N SER A 97 5.96 5.31 -9.18
CA SER A 97 5.19 4.39 -10.04
C SER A 97 3.69 4.39 -9.71
N THR A 98 3.35 4.47 -8.42
CA THR A 98 1.96 4.56 -7.95
C THR A 98 1.32 5.90 -8.32
N LEU A 99 2.07 6.99 -8.26
CA LEU A 99 1.57 8.32 -8.66
C LEU A 99 1.24 8.35 -10.17
N ILE A 100 2.12 7.81 -10.99
CA ILE A 100 1.89 7.68 -12.44
C ILE A 100 0.65 6.83 -12.71
N MET A 101 0.53 5.69 -12.02
CA MET A 101 -0.65 4.83 -12.11
C MET A 101 -1.94 5.57 -11.75
N ALA A 102 -1.92 6.34 -10.66
CA ALA A 102 -3.10 7.07 -10.19
C ALA A 102 -3.55 8.14 -11.20
N VAL A 103 -2.60 8.90 -11.77
CA VAL A 103 -2.90 9.91 -12.81
C VAL A 103 -3.47 9.27 -14.06
N VAL A 104 -2.90 8.16 -14.51
CA VAL A 104 -3.40 7.44 -15.70
C VAL A 104 -4.78 6.84 -15.43
N ALA A 105 -4.98 6.21 -14.29
CA ALA A 105 -6.29 5.64 -13.91
C ALA A 105 -7.38 6.72 -13.87
N TRP A 106 -7.07 7.86 -13.27
CA TRP A 106 -8.00 9.00 -13.22
C TRP A 106 -8.28 9.56 -14.61
N GLY A 107 -7.26 9.73 -15.44
CA GLY A 107 -7.40 10.23 -16.82
C GLY A 107 -8.22 9.30 -17.71
N VAL A 108 -7.99 7.99 -17.62
CA VAL A 108 -8.78 6.99 -18.36
C VAL A 108 -10.22 6.98 -17.89
N TYR A 109 -10.46 7.00 -16.58
CA TYR A 109 -11.81 7.04 -16.04
C TYR A 109 -12.56 8.33 -16.45
N ALA A 110 -11.91 9.49 -16.32
CA ALA A 110 -12.47 10.78 -16.72
C ALA A 110 -12.76 10.84 -18.23
N GLY A 111 -11.84 10.33 -19.05
CA GLY A 111 -12.02 10.27 -20.50
C GLY A 111 -13.18 9.35 -20.92
N LEU A 112 -13.29 8.16 -20.32
CA LEU A 112 -14.39 7.25 -20.61
C LEU A 112 -15.74 7.81 -20.11
N SER A 113 -15.79 8.43 -18.93
CA SER A 113 -17.01 9.03 -18.41
C SER A 113 -17.48 10.20 -19.27
N ALA A 114 -16.56 11.04 -19.76
CA ALA A 114 -16.88 12.12 -20.68
C ALA A 114 -17.37 11.62 -22.05
N ALA A 115 -16.73 10.59 -22.60
CA ALA A 115 -17.11 9.99 -23.89
C ALA A 115 -18.47 9.27 -23.84
N MET A 116 -18.90 8.82 -22.66
CA MET A 116 -20.20 8.15 -22.49
C MET A 116 -21.37 9.09 -22.19
N GLY A 117 -21.17 10.40 -22.19
CA GLY A 117 -22.23 11.41 -22.19
C GLY A 117 -22.98 11.60 -20.85
N GLY A 118 -22.32 11.38 -19.73
CA GLY A 118 -22.85 11.76 -18.39
C GLY A 118 -23.98 10.88 -17.82
N ASP A 119 -24.83 10.31 -18.62
CA ASP A 119 -25.88 9.37 -18.20
C ASP A 119 -25.32 7.95 -18.09
N LEU A 120 -24.60 7.70 -17.00
CA LEU A 120 -24.02 6.38 -16.76
C LEU A 120 -25.07 5.44 -16.15
N SER A 121 -25.66 4.59 -16.99
CA SER A 121 -26.30 3.37 -16.51
C SER A 121 -25.28 2.58 -15.67
N TRP A 122 -25.70 1.98 -14.56
CA TRP A 122 -24.86 1.17 -13.65
C TRP A 122 -23.86 0.25 -14.39
N LYS A 123 -24.29 -0.39 -15.48
CA LYS A 123 -23.46 -1.28 -16.30
C LYS A 123 -22.31 -0.55 -17.00
N ARG A 124 -22.54 0.65 -17.52
CA ARG A 124 -21.52 1.46 -18.19
C ARG A 124 -20.49 2.00 -17.21
N MET A 125 -20.94 2.40 -16.02
CA MET A 125 -20.07 2.85 -14.94
C MET A 125 -19.16 1.71 -14.47
N ALA A 126 -19.71 0.50 -14.27
CA ALA A 126 -18.92 -0.67 -13.90
C ALA A 126 -17.90 -1.04 -14.99
N LEU A 127 -18.27 -0.94 -16.27
CA LEU A 127 -17.35 -1.21 -17.37
C LEU A 127 -16.22 -0.18 -17.43
N ALA A 128 -16.51 1.11 -17.27
CA ALA A 128 -15.50 2.17 -17.21
C ALA A 128 -14.52 1.97 -16.05
N MET A 129 -15.03 1.57 -14.89
CA MET A 129 -14.20 1.23 -13.72
C MET A 129 -13.29 0.03 -14.00
N LEU A 130 -13.81 -1.05 -14.60
CA LEU A 130 -13.03 -2.23 -14.94
C LEU A 130 -11.91 -1.90 -15.93
N VAL A 131 -12.22 -1.16 -16.98
CA VAL A 131 -11.22 -0.76 -18.00
C VAL A 131 -10.15 0.12 -17.36
N SER A 132 -10.53 1.13 -16.55
CA SER A 132 -9.57 1.98 -15.86
C SER A 132 -8.69 1.20 -14.90
N MET A 133 -9.24 0.19 -14.22
CA MET A 133 -8.49 -0.68 -13.33
C MET A 133 -7.46 -1.54 -14.08
N VAL A 134 -7.83 -2.13 -15.21
CA VAL A 134 -6.90 -2.91 -16.05
C VAL A 134 -5.79 -2.01 -16.58
N CYS A 135 -6.13 -0.83 -17.10
CA CYS A 135 -5.14 0.14 -17.57
C CYS A 135 -4.20 0.59 -16.44
N ALA A 136 -4.72 0.79 -15.22
CA ALA A 136 -3.92 1.13 -14.06
C ALA A 136 -2.90 0.04 -13.73
N VAL A 137 -3.32 -1.23 -13.71
CA VAL A 137 -2.43 -2.37 -13.43
C VAL A 137 -1.32 -2.47 -14.47
N VAL A 138 -1.67 -2.39 -15.75
CA VAL A 138 -0.68 -2.43 -16.85
C VAL A 138 0.30 -1.28 -16.74
N THR A 139 -0.19 -0.06 -16.49
CA THR A 139 0.66 1.12 -16.32
C THR A 139 1.59 0.99 -15.12
N TYR A 140 1.10 0.45 -14.00
CA TYR A 140 1.92 0.20 -12.83
C TYR A 140 3.06 -0.79 -13.13
N LEU A 141 2.75 -1.91 -13.78
CA LEU A 141 3.77 -2.90 -14.15
C LEU A 141 4.83 -2.29 -15.07
N VAL A 142 4.42 -1.54 -16.08
CA VAL A 142 5.35 -0.85 -16.98
C VAL A 142 6.18 0.19 -16.23
N ALA A 143 5.57 0.97 -15.36
CA ALA A 143 6.27 1.99 -14.57
C ALA A 143 7.29 1.37 -13.62
N VAL A 144 6.95 0.28 -12.91
CA VAL A 144 7.85 -0.45 -12.01
C VAL A 144 9.07 -1.00 -12.76
N VAL A 145 8.88 -1.53 -13.96
CA VAL A 145 9.96 -2.01 -14.81
C VAL A 145 10.86 -0.87 -15.27
N LYS A 146 10.27 0.23 -15.75
CA LYS A 146 11.04 1.40 -16.23
C LYS A 146 11.79 2.15 -15.13
N THR A 147 11.25 2.19 -13.92
CA THR A 147 11.89 2.84 -12.77
C THR A 147 12.98 1.98 -12.13
N HIS A 148 13.26 0.78 -12.67
CA HIS A 148 14.18 -0.20 -12.07
C HIS A 148 13.90 -0.41 -10.58
N ALA A 149 12.61 -0.39 -10.19
CA ALA A 149 12.21 -0.67 -8.83
C ALA A 149 12.39 -2.15 -8.47
N ILE A 150 12.41 -3.03 -9.48
CA ILE A 150 12.74 -4.45 -9.36
C ILE A 150 14.09 -4.66 -10.06
N THR A 151 15.05 -5.21 -9.32
CA THR A 151 16.38 -5.56 -9.84
C THR A 151 16.42 -7.02 -10.28
N LEU A 152 17.38 -7.35 -11.17
CA LEU A 152 17.61 -8.74 -11.60
C LEU A 152 17.86 -9.68 -10.41
N ALA A 153 18.52 -9.19 -9.36
CA ALA A 153 18.76 -9.94 -8.14
C ALA A 153 17.44 -10.32 -7.42
N ASP A 154 16.44 -9.44 -7.43
CA ASP A 154 15.13 -9.70 -6.82
C ASP A 154 14.34 -10.76 -7.62
N LEU A 155 14.48 -10.74 -8.95
CA LEU A 155 13.82 -11.71 -9.84
C LEU A 155 14.42 -13.13 -9.74
N GLN A 156 15.70 -13.25 -9.43
CA GLN A 156 16.36 -14.55 -9.23
C GLN A 156 15.87 -15.29 -7.98
N LEU A 157 15.31 -14.56 -7.00
CA LEU A 157 14.73 -15.15 -5.79
C LEU A 157 13.35 -15.80 -6.06
N ILE A 158 12.74 -15.56 -7.21
CA ILE A 158 11.42 -16.09 -7.56
C ILE A 158 11.59 -17.33 -8.45
N PRO A 159 10.99 -18.48 -8.12
CA PRO A 159 11.00 -19.64 -8.98
C PRO A 159 10.35 -19.31 -10.33
N LYS A 160 11.08 -19.40 -11.44
CA LYS A 160 10.77 -18.95 -12.82
C LYS A 160 11.02 -17.45 -13.11
N GLY A 161 11.75 -16.73 -12.27
CA GLY A 161 12.09 -15.32 -12.46
C GLY A 161 12.84 -15.03 -13.75
N GLU A 162 13.65 -15.97 -14.26
CA GLU A 162 14.38 -15.83 -15.53
C GLU A 162 13.44 -15.69 -16.75
N LYS A 163 12.30 -16.37 -16.75
CA LYS A 163 11.29 -16.23 -17.83
C LYS A 163 10.60 -14.87 -17.77
N LEU A 164 10.34 -14.37 -16.56
CA LEU A 164 9.77 -13.04 -16.32
C LEU A 164 10.79 -11.95 -16.70
N ALA A 165 12.05 -12.10 -16.39
CA ALA A 165 13.10 -11.17 -16.78
C ALA A 165 13.23 -11.03 -18.32
N LYS A 166 13.11 -12.14 -19.06
CA LYS A 166 13.10 -12.13 -20.54
C LYS A 166 11.87 -11.45 -21.13
N VAL A 167 10.70 -11.67 -20.55
CA VAL A 167 9.44 -11.04 -21.01
C VAL A 167 9.41 -9.54 -20.70
N LEU A 168 9.98 -9.13 -19.57
CA LEU A 168 10.01 -7.73 -19.13
C LEU A 168 11.23 -6.93 -19.64
N HIS A 169 12.13 -7.56 -20.45
CA HIS A 169 13.34 -6.90 -20.99
C HIS A 169 14.18 -6.18 -19.92
N ILE A 170 14.25 -6.71 -18.71
CA ILE A 170 15.07 -6.16 -17.61
C ILE A 170 16.51 -6.62 -17.85
N ARG A 171 17.40 -5.65 -18.10
CA ARG A 171 18.86 -5.85 -18.16
C ARG A 171 19.51 -5.60 -16.83
#